data_2fbce1a7fe9a6cd09121ca84b36257af
#
_entry.id   2fbce1a7fe9a6cd09121ca84b36257af
#
_cell.length_a   1.000
_cell.length_b   1.000
_cell.length_c   1.000
_cell.angle_alpha   90.00
_cell.angle_beta   90.00
_cell.angle_gamma   90.00
#
_symmetry.space_group_name_H-M   'P 1'
#
loop_
_entity.id
_entity.type
_entity.pdbx_description
1 polymer ?
#
loop_
_entity_poly.entity_id
_entity_poly.type
_entity_poly.pdbx_seq_one_letter_code
_entity_poly.pdbx_strand_id
1 'polypeptide(L)'
;YLDDFVANSPYLKNAQAVEMNVGGDPVGGMTKKLYDDNIMVVGDAAGQVNPLTGGGIISGMTGGMCAGQVAAQAIKEDCSKKFLKQYDEMAHAELDHEIKRYKKVQEYLLTLSDDELDSIAHAFEGESFEKISTTEIVQKLIKISPKALLKLGKFI
;
A
#
# COMPACT_ATOMS: atom_id res chain seq x y z
N TYR A 1 19.06 1.69 -13.11
CA TYR A 1 19.12 1.05 -11.77
C TYR A 1 19.26 -0.47 -11.87
N LEU A 2 18.37 -1.19 -12.60
CA LEU A 2 18.44 -2.64 -12.71
C LEU A 2 19.76 -3.10 -13.35
N ASP A 3 20.16 -2.48 -14.43
CA ASP A 3 21.42 -2.80 -15.14
C ASP A 3 22.64 -2.54 -14.25
N ASP A 4 22.64 -1.43 -13.51
CA ASP A 4 23.70 -1.10 -12.56
C ASP A 4 23.75 -2.11 -11.40
N PHE A 5 22.58 -2.51 -10.89
CA PHE A 5 22.48 -3.53 -9.85
C PHE A 5 23.05 -4.88 -10.32
N VAL A 6 22.67 -5.33 -11.51
CA VAL A 6 23.16 -6.59 -12.10
C VAL A 6 24.66 -6.53 -12.34
N ALA A 7 25.17 -5.44 -12.94
CA ALA A 7 26.59 -5.27 -13.24
C ALA A 7 27.49 -5.25 -11.99
N ASN A 8 27.01 -4.65 -10.91
CA ASN A 8 27.76 -4.50 -9.66
C ASN A 8 27.54 -5.65 -8.66
N SER A 9 26.59 -6.54 -8.91
CA SER A 9 26.32 -7.69 -8.02
C SER A 9 27.34 -8.80 -8.23
N PRO A 10 28.06 -9.26 -7.18
CA PRO A 10 29.00 -10.37 -7.29
C PRO A 10 28.36 -11.69 -7.73
N TYR A 11 27.04 -11.82 -7.53
CA TYR A 11 26.26 -13.01 -7.87
C TYR A 11 25.63 -12.95 -9.27
N LEU A 12 25.34 -11.75 -9.78
CA LEU A 12 24.58 -11.54 -11.01
C LEU A 12 25.38 -11.04 -12.19
N LYS A 13 26.66 -10.66 -12.02
CA LYS A 13 27.49 -10.07 -13.08
C LYS A 13 27.65 -10.93 -14.35
N ASN A 14 27.41 -12.24 -14.24
CA ASN A 14 27.45 -13.19 -15.35
C ASN A 14 26.04 -13.74 -15.70
N ALA A 15 24.99 -13.16 -15.11
CA ALA A 15 23.61 -13.57 -15.40
C ALA A 15 23.19 -13.11 -16.80
N GLN A 16 22.37 -13.91 -17.45
CA GLN A 16 21.72 -13.57 -18.71
C GLN A 16 20.23 -13.36 -18.44
N ALA A 17 19.70 -12.21 -18.85
CA ALA A 17 18.26 -11.97 -18.80
C ALA A 17 17.53 -12.93 -19.74
N VAL A 18 16.59 -13.70 -19.20
CA VAL A 18 15.75 -14.64 -19.98
C VAL A 18 14.40 -14.02 -20.32
N GLU A 19 13.87 -13.17 -19.45
CA GLU A 19 12.59 -12.50 -19.63
C GLU A 19 12.57 -11.21 -18.82
N MET A 20 11.86 -10.21 -19.29
CA MET A 20 11.61 -8.96 -18.57
C MET A 20 10.11 -8.78 -18.33
N ASN A 21 9.70 -8.83 -17.06
CA ASN A 21 8.34 -8.53 -16.64
C ASN A 21 8.32 -7.14 -16.00
N VAL A 22 7.47 -6.26 -16.51
CA VAL A 22 7.34 -4.88 -16.03
C VAL A 22 5.90 -4.61 -15.66
N GLY A 23 5.69 -3.99 -14.50
CA GLY A 23 4.39 -3.61 -14.00
C GLY A 23 4.49 -2.39 -13.08
N GLY A 24 3.36 -1.86 -12.66
CA GLY A 24 3.28 -0.77 -11.70
C GLY A 24 2.22 -1.05 -10.65
N ASP A 25 2.58 -0.85 -9.37
CA ASP A 25 1.64 -0.97 -8.26
C ASP A 25 0.83 0.31 -8.11
N PRO A 26 -0.50 0.24 -7.96
CA PRO A 26 -1.37 1.41 -7.81
C PRO A 26 -1.33 1.96 -6.38
N VAL A 27 -0.20 2.51 -5.97
CA VAL A 27 0.05 3.06 -4.62
C VAL A 27 -0.62 4.42 -4.36
N GLY A 28 -1.57 4.81 -5.20
CA GLY A 28 -2.35 6.05 -5.08
C GLY A 28 -3.40 6.05 -3.97
N GLY A 29 -3.71 4.87 -3.43
CA GLY A 29 -4.83 4.62 -2.53
C GLY A 29 -6.07 4.12 -3.26
N MET A 30 -7.09 3.74 -2.51
CA MET A 30 -8.30 3.13 -3.04
C MET A 30 -9.12 4.11 -3.89
N THR A 31 -9.70 3.62 -4.98
CA THR A 31 -10.57 4.42 -5.84
C THR A 31 -11.85 4.83 -5.09
N LYS A 32 -12.37 6.02 -5.40
CA LYS A 32 -13.56 6.57 -4.71
C LYS A 32 -14.85 5.75 -4.94
N LYS A 33 -14.87 4.95 -5.98
CA LYS A 33 -16.04 4.16 -6.39
C LYS A 33 -15.57 2.84 -6.96
N LEU A 34 -16.02 1.75 -6.34
CA LEU A 34 -15.56 0.38 -6.62
C LEU A 34 -16.58 -0.42 -7.44
N TYR A 35 -17.69 0.18 -7.87
CA TYR A 35 -18.81 -0.51 -8.50
C TYR A 35 -19.50 0.36 -9.55
N ASP A 36 -20.21 -0.29 -10.45
CA ASP A 36 -21.27 0.30 -11.31
C ASP A 36 -22.29 -0.77 -11.65
N ASP A 37 -23.24 -0.51 -12.58
CA ASP A 37 -24.22 -1.51 -13.01
C ASP A 37 -23.50 -2.77 -13.51
N ASN A 38 -23.83 -3.92 -12.91
CA ASN A 38 -23.30 -5.25 -13.21
C ASN A 38 -21.76 -5.39 -13.06
N ILE A 39 -21.06 -4.48 -12.37
CA ILE A 39 -19.60 -4.54 -12.23
C ILE A 39 -19.17 -4.15 -10.80
N MET A 40 -18.19 -4.87 -10.28
CA MET A 40 -17.40 -4.52 -9.09
C MET A 40 -15.91 -4.68 -9.41
N VAL A 41 -15.07 -3.76 -8.96
CA VAL A 41 -13.61 -3.81 -9.13
C VAL A 41 -12.92 -4.13 -7.81
N VAL A 42 -11.91 -5.01 -7.85
CA VAL A 42 -11.22 -5.56 -6.68
C VAL A 42 -9.71 -5.55 -6.91
N GLY A 43 -8.94 -5.62 -5.85
CA GLY A 43 -7.47 -5.70 -5.90
C GLY A 43 -6.86 -4.42 -6.48
N ASP A 44 -5.82 -4.57 -7.30
CA ASP A 44 -5.08 -3.45 -7.90
C ASP A 44 -5.98 -2.53 -8.73
N ALA A 45 -6.94 -3.08 -9.47
CA ALA A 45 -7.91 -2.29 -10.23
C ALA A 45 -8.76 -1.37 -9.32
N ALA A 46 -8.92 -1.71 -8.06
CA ALA A 46 -9.61 -0.92 -7.04
C ALA A 46 -8.65 -0.04 -6.21
N GLY A 47 -7.35 -0.12 -6.42
CA GLY A 47 -6.33 0.50 -5.58
C GLY A 47 -6.27 -0.08 -4.16
N GLN A 48 -6.66 -1.35 -4.00
CA GLN A 48 -6.62 -2.08 -2.72
C GLN A 48 -5.19 -2.58 -2.45
N VAL A 49 -4.27 -1.64 -2.37
CA VAL A 49 -2.83 -1.85 -2.22
C VAL A 49 -2.33 -0.99 -1.07
N ASN A 50 -1.39 -1.52 -0.28
CA ASN A 50 -0.70 -0.72 0.72
C ASN A 50 0.17 0.35 0.03
N PRO A 51 -0.14 1.64 0.20
CA PRO A 51 0.57 2.70 -0.51
C PRO A 51 2.06 2.82 -0.17
N LEU A 52 2.48 2.30 0.99
CA LEU A 52 3.86 2.39 1.46
C LEU A 52 4.75 1.26 0.92
N THR A 53 4.21 0.05 0.82
CA THR A 53 4.99 -1.15 0.51
C THR A 53 4.68 -1.77 -0.86
N GLY A 54 3.59 -1.35 -1.54
CA GLY A 54 3.10 -2.01 -2.75
C GLY A 54 2.36 -3.34 -2.49
N GLY A 55 2.29 -3.79 -1.22
CA GLY A 55 1.64 -5.05 -0.86
C GLY A 55 0.13 -5.01 -1.08
N GLY A 56 -0.41 -5.89 -1.94
CA GLY A 56 -1.82 -5.92 -2.32
C GLY A 56 -2.56 -7.24 -2.05
N ILE A 57 -1.85 -8.32 -1.67
CA ILE A 57 -2.44 -9.66 -1.57
C ILE A 57 -3.57 -9.70 -0.53
N ILE A 58 -3.30 -9.29 0.71
CA ILE A 58 -4.28 -9.36 1.80
C ILE A 58 -5.46 -8.41 1.56
N SER A 59 -5.18 -7.17 1.17
CA SER A 59 -6.23 -6.18 0.89
C SER A 59 -7.07 -6.57 -0.33
N GLY A 60 -6.47 -7.14 -1.37
CA GLY A 60 -7.18 -7.69 -2.52
C GLY A 60 -8.06 -8.89 -2.15
N MET A 61 -7.58 -9.78 -1.28
CA MET A 61 -8.39 -10.90 -0.73
C MET A 61 -9.56 -10.40 0.11
N THR A 62 -9.35 -9.37 0.95
CA THR A 62 -10.41 -8.75 1.75
C THR A 62 -11.47 -8.12 0.83
N GLY A 63 -11.05 -7.33 -0.16
CA GLY A 63 -11.95 -6.77 -1.16
C GLY A 63 -12.70 -7.84 -1.96
N GLY A 64 -12.01 -8.93 -2.32
CA GLY A 64 -12.60 -10.09 -3.00
C GLY A 64 -13.66 -10.80 -2.15
N MET A 65 -13.41 -10.93 -0.85
CA MET A 65 -14.39 -11.50 0.09
C MET A 65 -15.65 -10.61 0.16
N CYS A 66 -15.49 -9.30 0.32
CA CYS A 66 -16.61 -8.35 0.31
C CYS A 66 -17.40 -8.42 -1.00
N ALA A 67 -16.71 -8.41 -2.13
CA ALA A 67 -17.33 -8.51 -3.46
C ALA A 67 -18.09 -9.83 -3.64
N GLY A 68 -17.51 -10.96 -3.22
CA GLY A 68 -18.12 -12.28 -3.29
C GLY A 68 -19.40 -12.39 -2.47
N GLN A 69 -19.41 -11.82 -1.27
CA GLN A 69 -20.61 -11.78 -0.41
C GLN A 69 -21.75 -11.01 -1.07
N VAL A 70 -21.45 -9.84 -1.64
CA VAL A 70 -22.48 -9.01 -2.32
C VAL A 70 -22.91 -9.65 -3.63
N ALA A 71 -21.98 -10.21 -4.43
CA ALA A 71 -22.31 -10.91 -5.67
C ALA A 71 -23.27 -12.09 -5.45
N ALA A 72 -23.04 -12.89 -4.42
CA ALA A 72 -23.89 -14.04 -4.10
C ALA A 72 -25.35 -13.64 -3.76
N GLN A 73 -25.55 -12.43 -3.27
CA GLN A 73 -26.88 -11.87 -3.04
C GLN A 73 -27.44 -11.22 -4.30
N ALA A 74 -26.61 -10.43 -5.02
CA ALA A 74 -27.03 -9.69 -6.21
C ALA A 74 -27.57 -10.61 -7.32
N ILE A 75 -26.99 -11.80 -7.48
CA ILE A 75 -27.45 -12.80 -8.48
C ILE A 75 -28.91 -13.22 -8.20
N LYS A 76 -29.37 -13.20 -6.95
CA LYS A 76 -30.72 -13.61 -6.56
C LYS A 76 -31.73 -12.46 -6.57
N GLU A 77 -31.23 -11.24 -6.46
CA GLU A 77 -32.03 -10.03 -6.27
C GLU A 77 -31.93 -9.12 -7.51
N ASP A 78 -30.84 -8.33 -7.55
CA ASP A 78 -30.61 -7.31 -8.56
C ASP A 78 -29.13 -6.94 -8.64
N CYS A 79 -28.53 -7.02 -9.82
CA CYS A 79 -27.14 -6.62 -10.07
C CYS A 79 -27.00 -5.12 -10.37
N SER A 80 -28.02 -4.31 -10.06
CA SER A 80 -27.98 -2.87 -10.29
C SER A 80 -26.91 -2.17 -9.47
N LYS A 81 -26.49 -1.02 -9.96
CA LYS A 81 -25.63 -0.10 -9.25
C LYS A 81 -26.10 0.21 -7.83
N LYS A 82 -27.44 0.33 -7.64
CA LYS A 82 -28.02 0.59 -6.31
C LYS A 82 -27.74 -0.56 -5.35
N PHE A 83 -27.86 -1.80 -5.80
CA PHE A 83 -27.59 -2.97 -4.97
C PHE A 83 -26.10 -3.15 -4.72
N LEU A 84 -25.25 -3.03 -5.76
CA LEU A 84 -23.81 -3.23 -5.70
C LEU A 84 -23.07 -2.16 -4.89
N LYS A 85 -23.72 -1.04 -4.54
CA LYS A 85 -23.21 -0.04 -3.59
C LYS A 85 -22.80 -0.63 -2.24
N GLN A 86 -23.46 -1.71 -1.81
CA GLN A 86 -23.12 -2.40 -0.56
C GLN A 86 -21.68 -2.91 -0.54
N TYR A 87 -21.17 -3.38 -1.67
CA TYR A 87 -19.78 -3.78 -1.80
C TYR A 87 -18.82 -2.59 -1.54
N ASP A 88 -19.10 -1.45 -2.14
CA ASP A 88 -18.31 -0.23 -1.96
C ASP A 88 -18.24 0.18 -0.49
N GLU A 89 -19.38 0.19 0.18
CA GLU A 89 -19.48 0.52 1.60
C GLU A 89 -18.70 -0.48 2.49
N MET A 90 -18.83 -1.78 2.22
CA MET A 90 -18.12 -2.82 2.95
C MET A 90 -16.60 -2.75 2.73
N ALA A 91 -16.16 -2.66 1.49
CA ALA A 91 -14.74 -2.61 1.17
C ALA A 91 -14.07 -1.36 1.74
N HIS A 92 -14.72 -0.20 1.67
CA HIS A 92 -14.23 1.02 2.29
C HIS A 92 -14.20 0.94 3.83
N ALA A 93 -15.20 0.31 4.47
CA ALA A 93 -15.21 0.12 5.91
C ALA A 93 -14.04 -0.75 6.40
N GLU A 94 -13.70 -1.80 5.66
CA GLU A 94 -12.62 -2.73 6.01
C GLU A 94 -11.22 -2.17 5.71
N LEU A 95 -11.03 -1.47 4.59
CA LEU A 95 -9.70 -1.17 4.06
C LEU A 95 -9.27 0.30 4.19
N ASP A 96 -10.21 1.24 4.23
CA ASP A 96 -9.90 2.68 4.17
C ASP A 96 -9.01 3.16 5.31
N HIS A 97 -9.24 2.69 6.51
CA HIS A 97 -8.49 3.15 7.68
C HIS A 97 -6.99 2.85 7.52
N GLU A 98 -6.67 1.64 7.13
CA GLU A 98 -5.28 1.21 6.97
C GLU A 98 -4.62 1.84 5.73
N ILE A 99 -5.29 1.80 4.58
CA ILE A 99 -4.79 2.37 3.33
C ILE A 99 -4.56 3.88 3.47
N LYS A 100 -5.50 4.63 4.04
CA LYS A 100 -5.36 6.08 4.27
C LYS A 100 -4.24 6.40 5.27
N ARG A 101 -4.06 5.55 6.26
CA ARG A 101 -2.96 5.66 7.22
C ARG A 101 -1.61 5.54 6.52
N TYR A 102 -1.37 4.46 5.78
CA TYR A 102 -0.12 4.27 5.04
C TYR A 102 0.10 5.32 3.95
N LYS A 103 -0.98 5.80 3.32
CA LYS A 103 -0.90 6.89 2.35
C LYS A 103 -0.29 8.17 2.95
N LYS A 104 -0.69 8.55 4.15
CA LYS A 104 -0.12 9.71 4.85
C LYS A 104 1.39 9.52 5.14
N VAL A 105 1.81 8.30 5.50
CA VAL A 105 3.23 8.00 5.69
C VAL A 105 3.99 8.13 4.39
N GLN A 106 3.48 7.56 3.30
CA GLN A 106 4.05 7.69 1.97
C GLN A 106 4.20 9.17 1.57
N GLU A 107 3.13 9.95 1.69
CA GLU A 107 3.12 11.38 1.37
C GLU A 107 4.16 12.16 2.18
N TYR A 108 4.38 11.79 3.45
CA TYR A 108 5.44 12.38 4.26
C TYR A 108 6.83 11.99 3.73
N LEU A 109 7.08 10.72 3.48
CA LEU A 109 8.39 10.25 2.98
C LEU A 109 8.75 10.90 1.65
N LEU A 110 7.78 11.09 0.76
CA LEU A 110 7.98 11.78 -0.52
C LEU A 110 8.33 13.27 -0.40
N THR A 111 8.22 13.87 0.79
CA THR A 111 8.64 15.26 1.04
C THR A 111 10.06 15.38 1.60
N LEU A 112 10.70 14.27 1.89
CA LEU A 112 12.05 14.26 2.45
C LEU A 112 13.10 14.38 1.35
N SER A 113 14.22 15.02 1.68
CA SER A 113 15.43 15.02 0.87
C SER A 113 16.18 13.69 1.00
N ASP A 114 17.12 13.43 0.11
CA ASP A 114 17.98 12.24 0.16
C ASP A 114 18.78 12.20 1.49
N ASP A 115 19.34 13.33 1.93
CA ASP A 115 20.05 13.43 3.21
C ASP A 115 19.15 13.08 4.42
N GLU A 116 17.87 13.50 4.37
CA GLU A 116 16.91 13.14 5.43
C GLU A 116 16.57 11.65 5.38
N LEU A 117 16.43 11.07 4.18
CA LEU A 117 16.21 9.63 4.01
C LEU A 117 17.41 8.81 4.50
N ASP A 118 18.64 9.22 4.17
CA ASP A 118 19.87 8.60 4.65
C ASP A 118 19.98 8.67 6.18
N SER A 119 19.62 9.82 6.77
CA SER A 119 19.57 9.99 8.22
C SER A 119 18.57 9.03 8.89
N ILE A 120 17.44 8.79 8.25
CA ILE A 120 16.45 7.80 8.71
C ILE A 120 17.06 6.40 8.60
N ALA A 121 17.67 6.04 7.48
CA ALA A 121 18.28 4.73 7.29
C ALA A 121 19.35 4.45 8.34
N HIS A 122 20.25 5.40 8.61
CA HIS A 122 21.27 5.29 9.66
C HIS A 122 20.69 5.14 11.07
N ALA A 123 19.57 5.80 11.37
CA ALA A 123 18.94 5.66 12.69
C ALA A 123 18.35 4.27 12.97
N PHE A 124 18.14 3.48 11.91
CA PHE A 124 17.67 2.10 12.00
C PHE A 124 18.78 1.07 11.74
N GLU A 125 20.02 1.53 11.56
CA GLU A 125 21.17 0.65 11.36
C GLU A 125 21.36 -0.27 12.57
N GLY A 126 21.44 -1.58 12.33
CA GLY A 126 21.57 -2.62 13.37
C GLY A 126 20.26 -2.99 14.08
N GLU A 127 19.15 -2.35 13.77
CA GLU A 127 17.84 -2.71 14.32
C GLU A 127 17.21 -3.91 13.61
N SER A 128 16.52 -4.76 14.39
CA SER A 128 15.69 -5.82 13.81
C SER A 128 14.26 -5.34 13.65
N PHE A 129 13.79 -5.17 12.42
CA PHE A 129 12.42 -4.74 12.14
C PHE A 129 11.35 -5.72 12.64
N GLU A 130 11.72 -6.96 12.95
CA GLU A 130 10.81 -7.94 13.58
C GLU A 130 10.53 -7.61 15.06
N LYS A 131 11.44 -6.85 15.72
CA LYS A 131 11.40 -6.58 17.15
C LYS A 131 11.04 -5.14 17.49
N ILE A 132 11.19 -4.21 16.54
CA ILE A 132 10.92 -2.80 16.78
C ILE A 132 9.42 -2.51 16.72
N SER A 133 8.90 -1.85 17.76
CA SER A 133 7.49 -1.45 17.78
C SER A 133 7.20 -0.25 16.88
N THR A 134 5.95 -0.13 16.42
CA THR A 134 5.51 1.05 15.65
C THR A 134 5.77 2.36 16.40
N THR A 135 5.61 2.35 17.73
CA THR A 135 5.85 3.53 18.57
C THR A 135 7.32 3.94 18.56
N GLU A 136 8.25 2.98 18.65
CA GLU A 136 9.70 3.24 18.57
C GLU A 136 10.09 3.78 17.19
N ILE A 137 9.53 3.23 16.12
CA ILE A 137 9.73 3.74 14.75
C ILE A 137 9.32 5.22 14.68
N VAL A 138 8.12 5.54 15.15
CA VAL A 138 7.62 6.93 15.13
C VAL A 138 8.47 7.85 15.99
N GLN A 139 8.87 7.42 17.18
CA GLN A 139 9.76 8.22 18.06
C GLN A 139 11.11 8.50 17.41
N LYS A 140 11.71 7.54 16.72
CA LYS A 140 12.96 7.73 15.96
C LYS A 140 12.75 8.72 14.81
N LEU A 141 11.67 8.58 14.03
CA LEU A 141 11.35 9.50 12.95
C LEU A 141 11.15 10.95 13.43
N ILE A 142 10.49 11.15 14.56
CA ILE A 142 10.29 12.48 15.17
C ILE A 142 11.62 13.12 15.59
N LYS A 143 12.56 12.33 16.13
CA LYS A 143 13.89 12.84 16.51
C LYS A 143 14.71 13.30 15.30
N ILE A 144 14.58 12.62 14.16
CA ILE A 144 15.31 12.94 12.94
C ILE A 144 14.69 14.14 12.24
N SER A 145 13.37 14.18 12.15
CA SER A 145 12.64 15.25 11.50
C SER A 145 11.47 15.72 12.38
N PRO A 146 11.59 16.87 13.05
CA PRO A 146 10.49 17.45 13.84
C PRO A 146 9.21 17.71 13.00
N LYS A 147 9.34 17.88 11.69
CA LYS A 147 8.19 17.98 10.77
C LYS A 147 7.36 16.68 10.72
N ALA A 148 7.96 15.54 11.07
CA ALA A 148 7.25 14.26 11.21
C ALA A 148 6.15 14.35 12.27
N LEU A 149 6.36 15.08 13.35
CA LEU A 149 5.37 15.25 14.41
C LEU A 149 4.07 15.87 13.90
N LEU A 150 4.16 16.88 13.05
CA LEU A 150 2.99 17.56 12.50
C LEU A 150 2.15 16.68 11.56
N LYS A 151 2.81 15.79 10.82
CA LYS A 151 2.15 14.93 9.83
C LYS A 151 1.82 13.53 10.37
N LEU A 152 2.67 12.98 11.25
CA LEU A 152 2.56 11.63 11.79
C LEU A 152 2.06 11.58 13.24
N GLY A 153 1.99 12.71 13.96
CA GLY A 153 1.60 12.75 15.37
C GLY A 153 0.21 12.23 15.73
N LYS A 154 -0.64 11.98 14.73
CA LYS A 154 -1.94 11.31 14.91
C LYS A 154 -1.85 9.77 14.80
N PHE A 155 -0.65 9.23 14.65
CA PHE A 155 -0.38 7.78 14.59
C PHE A 155 0.08 7.22 15.95
N ILE A 156 0.35 8.07 16.90
CA ILE A 156 0.64 7.78 18.28
C ILE A 156 -0.66 7.95 19.06
#